data_96f1ba3634eb55ed9b60bfe5fe98cb50
#
_entry.id   96f1ba3634eb55ed9b60bfe5fe98cb50
#
_cell.length_a   1.000
_cell.length_b   1.000
_cell.length_c   1.000
_cell.angle_alpha   90.00
_cell.angle_beta   90.00
_cell.angle_gamma   90.00
#
_symmetry.space_group_name_H-M   'P 1'
#
loop_
_entity.id
_entity.type
_entity.pdbx_description
1 polymer ?
#
loop_
_entity_poly.entity_id
_entity_poly.type
_entity_poly.pdbx_seq_one_letter_code
_entity_poly.pdbx_strand_id
1 'polypeptide(L)'
;MERRLPGILAVALCAVTAQGQPSKPPVLDALEQWGQWRGPLGTGEAPKATPPLEWSEKKNLQWKTPIPGHGHASPIVWGDKVFVISAVAHGEKLAVPEQPAGAHNNLDPEKMTRFIAMALDRETGKPLWQKILRNAQPHQSAHESGTWASASPVTDGERLYAFFGSNGLYCLSTKGELLWEKDFGDMLVKHGHGEGASPALHEDTLVVNWDHEGDSFIVALDAKTGKERWRQARDEVTSWATPLIVKVDGKPQVIVSGSTALRGYDLATGKILWSCGGLSNNVVASPVAANGILIAGSSYVRQAMLSIRLSGAKGDLSGSDHVLWARRQRTPYVPSPMLYRGHVYFLRHYQAILSRLDAKTGNEPSGPFRLPGLLNLYASPVVAKGRIYLTDQTGATLVLDDGAEPRVLALNKLDEAINASAAIAGQRIFLRGSHHLYCLGED
;
A
#
# COMPACT_ATOMS: atom_id res chain seq x y z
N MET A 1 -46.30 83.03 -23.91
CA MET A 1 -44.98 82.68 -24.48
C MET A 1 -44.22 81.90 -23.46
N GLU A 2 -44.44 80.60 -23.41
CA GLU A 2 -43.75 79.67 -22.49
C GLU A 2 -42.65 78.87 -23.27
N ARG A 3 -41.45 79.03 -22.81
CA ARG A 3 -40.34 78.25 -23.34
C ARG A 3 -40.19 76.95 -22.55
N ARG A 4 -40.41 75.82 -23.21
CA ARG A 4 -40.11 74.49 -22.67
C ARG A 4 -38.62 74.20 -22.80
N LEU A 5 -37.98 73.78 -21.71
CA LEU A 5 -36.62 73.21 -21.64
C LEU A 5 -36.69 71.72 -21.94
N PRO A 6 -35.69 71.12 -22.62
CA PRO A 6 -35.65 69.68 -22.86
C PRO A 6 -35.07 68.93 -21.65
N GLY A 7 -35.72 67.83 -21.30
CA GLY A 7 -35.26 66.92 -20.26
C GLY A 7 -34.09 66.04 -20.69
N ILE A 8 -33.09 65.97 -19.85
CA ILE A 8 -31.91 65.10 -20.04
C ILE A 8 -32.30 63.71 -19.48
N LEU A 9 -32.29 62.72 -20.38
CA LEU A 9 -32.46 61.31 -20.04
C LEU A 9 -31.11 60.74 -19.55
N ALA A 10 -30.99 60.45 -18.27
CA ALA A 10 -29.79 59.74 -17.71
C ALA A 10 -29.90 58.24 -17.97
N VAL A 11 -29.06 57.71 -18.83
CA VAL A 11 -28.92 56.25 -19.05
C VAL A 11 -28.01 55.69 -17.94
N ALA A 12 -28.56 54.93 -17.04
CA ALA A 12 -27.80 54.16 -16.04
C ALA A 12 -27.17 52.94 -16.70
N LEU A 13 -25.84 52.92 -16.86
CA LEU A 13 -25.06 51.74 -17.27
C LEU A 13 -24.94 50.79 -16.08
N CYS A 14 -25.70 49.71 -16.08
CA CYS A 14 -25.45 48.58 -15.14
C CYS A 14 -24.18 47.84 -15.60
N ALA A 15 -23.10 47.99 -14.83
CA ALA A 15 -21.92 47.16 -14.99
C ALA A 15 -22.23 45.73 -14.48
N VAL A 16 -22.42 44.80 -15.40
CA VAL A 16 -22.46 43.37 -15.11
C VAL A 16 -21.04 42.90 -14.77
N THR A 17 -20.73 42.72 -13.50
CA THR A 17 -19.50 42.05 -13.08
C THR A 17 -19.59 40.58 -13.50
N ALA A 18 -18.80 40.20 -14.50
CA ALA A 18 -18.62 38.82 -14.88
C ALA A 18 -18.00 38.04 -13.68
N GLN A 19 -18.84 37.28 -12.98
CA GLN A 19 -18.34 36.27 -12.04
C GLN A 19 -17.59 35.23 -12.85
N GLY A 20 -16.26 35.20 -12.71
CA GLY A 20 -15.42 34.16 -13.31
C GLY A 20 -15.90 32.78 -12.82
N GLN A 21 -16.13 31.88 -13.77
CA GLN A 21 -16.39 30.48 -13.41
C GLN A 21 -15.21 29.97 -12.57
N PRO A 22 -15.45 29.17 -11.50
CA PRO A 22 -14.38 28.58 -10.75
C PRO A 22 -13.52 27.73 -11.69
N SER A 23 -12.22 28.04 -11.77
CA SER A 23 -11.27 27.29 -12.56
C SER A 23 -11.30 25.81 -12.09
N LYS A 24 -11.40 24.88 -13.04
CA LYS A 24 -11.24 23.46 -12.73
C LYS A 24 -9.94 23.28 -11.92
N PRO A 25 -9.99 22.53 -10.80
CA PRO A 25 -8.78 22.26 -10.05
C PRO A 25 -7.71 21.64 -10.98
N PRO A 26 -6.42 21.95 -10.79
CA PRO A 26 -5.36 21.41 -11.61
C PRO A 26 -5.39 19.88 -11.57
N VAL A 27 -5.25 19.23 -12.73
CA VAL A 27 -5.12 17.77 -12.82
C VAL A 27 -3.78 17.41 -12.16
N LEU A 28 -3.85 16.72 -11.04
CA LEU A 28 -2.66 16.28 -10.30
C LEU A 28 -1.96 15.16 -11.09
N ASP A 29 -0.63 15.25 -11.20
CA ASP A 29 0.15 14.17 -11.77
C ASP A 29 0.22 13.00 -10.78
N ALA A 30 -0.33 11.85 -11.16
CA ALA A 30 -0.34 10.66 -10.33
C ALA A 30 1.07 10.18 -9.92
N LEU A 31 2.10 10.47 -10.74
CA LEU A 31 3.49 10.13 -10.44
C LEU A 31 4.12 10.99 -9.33
N GLU A 32 3.49 12.10 -8.96
CA GLU A 32 3.88 12.96 -7.83
C GLU A 32 3.13 12.60 -6.54
N GLN A 33 2.17 11.66 -6.61
CA GLN A 33 1.34 11.24 -5.51
C GLN A 33 1.76 9.85 -4.99
N TRP A 34 1.23 9.48 -3.84
CA TRP A 34 1.38 8.13 -3.27
C TRP A 34 0.00 7.58 -2.94
N GLY A 35 -0.82 7.38 -3.96
CA GLY A 35 -2.25 7.06 -3.84
C GLY A 35 -2.57 5.61 -3.48
N GLN A 36 -1.57 4.74 -3.39
CA GLN A 36 -1.69 3.33 -3.03
C GLN A 36 -0.42 2.82 -2.35
N TRP A 37 -0.53 1.67 -1.70
CA TRP A 37 0.64 0.97 -1.16
C TRP A 37 1.63 0.63 -2.28
N ARG A 38 2.93 0.81 -2.02
CA ARG A 38 4.05 0.71 -2.98
C ARG A 38 4.10 1.83 -4.03
N GLY A 39 3.33 2.93 -3.83
CA GLY A 39 3.40 4.14 -4.62
C GLY A 39 2.77 4.06 -6.02
N PRO A 40 2.98 5.08 -6.84
CA PRO A 40 2.26 5.26 -8.10
C PRO A 40 2.53 4.13 -9.13
N LEU A 41 3.70 3.51 -9.06
CA LEU A 41 4.10 2.43 -9.96
C LEU A 41 3.89 1.02 -9.36
N GLY A 42 3.50 0.91 -8.08
CA GLY A 42 3.42 -0.36 -7.37
C GLY A 42 4.78 -1.04 -7.13
N THR A 43 5.89 -0.34 -7.40
CA THR A 43 7.26 -0.86 -7.32
C THR A 43 8.01 -0.45 -6.05
N GLY A 44 7.47 0.49 -5.27
CA GLY A 44 8.16 1.17 -4.17
C GLY A 44 8.93 2.41 -4.63
N GLU A 45 8.83 2.81 -5.89
CA GLU A 45 9.48 3.98 -6.44
C GLU A 45 8.56 5.21 -6.39
N ALA A 46 9.13 6.36 -5.97
CA ALA A 46 8.56 7.69 -6.12
C ALA A 46 9.34 8.45 -7.21
N PRO A 47 8.96 8.33 -8.49
CA PRO A 47 9.82 8.72 -9.62
C PRO A 47 10.08 10.22 -9.72
N LYS A 48 9.15 11.04 -9.21
CA LYS A 48 9.24 12.51 -9.25
C LYS A 48 9.54 13.18 -7.92
N ALA A 49 9.78 12.36 -6.88
CA ALA A 49 9.97 12.88 -5.53
C ALA A 49 11.45 13.17 -5.21
N THR A 50 11.65 14.17 -4.34
CA THR A 50 12.97 14.56 -3.83
C THR A 50 12.95 14.67 -2.31
N PRO A 51 12.73 13.55 -1.60
CA PRO A 51 12.61 13.54 -0.15
C PRO A 51 13.91 13.89 0.56
N PRO A 52 13.85 14.26 1.87
CA PRO A 52 15.04 14.62 2.64
C PRO A 52 16.00 13.44 2.77
N LEU A 53 17.28 13.75 2.93
CA LEU A 53 18.33 12.77 3.22
C LEU A 53 18.42 12.50 4.73
N GLU A 54 18.33 13.52 5.54
CA GLU A 54 18.52 13.46 6.98
C GLU A 54 17.32 14.01 7.73
N TRP A 55 16.96 13.35 8.83
CA TRP A 55 15.95 13.82 9.78
C TRP A 55 16.13 13.24 11.18
N SER A 56 15.45 13.85 12.11
CA SER A 56 15.29 13.38 13.49
C SER A 56 14.04 14.01 14.10
N GLU A 57 13.76 13.78 15.37
CA GLU A 57 12.70 14.49 16.11
C GLU A 57 12.91 16.03 16.18
N LYS A 58 14.08 16.53 15.74
CA LYS A 58 14.45 17.96 15.80
C LYS A 58 14.97 18.54 14.48
N LYS A 59 15.13 17.72 13.45
CA LYS A 59 15.65 18.12 12.13
C LYS A 59 14.73 17.64 11.04
N ASN A 60 14.34 18.50 10.12
CA ASN A 60 13.52 18.16 8.95
C ASN A 60 12.19 17.47 9.31
N LEU A 61 11.66 17.72 10.51
CA LEU A 61 10.35 17.29 10.98
C LEU A 61 9.38 18.44 10.77
N GLN A 62 8.54 18.31 9.72
CA GLN A 62 7.53 19.32 9.40
C GLN A 62 6.39 19.29 10.41
N TRP A 63 5.90 18.09 10.71
CA TRP A 63 4.88 17.87 11.72
C TRP A 63 4.86 16.41 12.21
N LYS A 64 4.32 16.22 13.40
CA LYS A 64 4.09 14.95 14.07
C LYS A 64 2.68 14.97 14.67
N THR A 65 1.79 14.13 14.17
CA THR A 65 0.38 14.13 14.55
C THR A 65 0.01 12.83 15.25
N PRO A 66 -0.59 12.86 16.45
CA PRO A 66 -1.10 11.67 17.13
C PRO A 66 -2.20 11.00 16.28
N ILE A 67 -2.12 9.69 16.12
CA ILE A 67 -3.15 8.89 15.46
C ILE A 67 -3.72 7.92 16.50
N PRO A 68 -5.04 7.93 16.74
CA PRO A 68 -5.64 7.04 17.72
C PRO A 68 -5.55 5.58 17.30
N GLY A 69 -5.35 4.68 18.27
CA GLY A 69 -5.29 3.23 18.09
C GLY A 69 -4.03 2.75 17.37
N HIS A 70 -4.11 1.56 16.78
CA HIS A 70 -3.01 0.88 16.13
C HIS A 70 -3.30 0.64 14.64
N GLY A 71 -2.27 0.76 13.80
CA GLY A 71 -2.37 0.49 12.38
C GLY A 71 -0.99 0.44 11.73
N HIS A 72 -0.70 -0.63 10.97
CA HIS A 72 0.53 -0.80 10.20
C HIS A 72 0.31 -0.53 8.71
N ALA A 73 -0.88 -0.05 8.34
CA ALA A 73 -1.17 0.46 7.01
C ALA A 73 -0.22 1.60 6.65
N SER A 74 0.37 1.56 5.47
CA SER A 74 1.10 2.71 4.93
C SER A 74 0.15 3.88 4.74
N PRO A 75 0.55 5.11 5.09
CA PRO A 75 -0.21 6.28 4.72
C PRO A 75 -0.26 6.41 3.20
N ILE A 76 -1.33 7.00 2.67
CA ILE A 76 -1.41 7.39 1.26
C ILE A 76 -1.58 8.89 1.14
N VAL A 77 -1.03 9.46 0.06
CA VAL A 77 -0.95 10.91 -0.15
C VAL A 77 -1.54 11.26 -1.50
N TRP A 78 -2.51 12.17 -1.48
CA TRP A 78 -3.09 12.70 -2.70
C TRP A 78 -3.51 14.16 -2.54
N GLY A 79 -2.99 15.01 -3.41
CA GLY A 79 -3.24 16.45 -3.36
C GLY A 79 -2.77 17.05 -2.04
N ASP A 80 -3.69 17.70 -1.37
CA ASP A 80 -3.51 18.38 -0.07
C ASP A 80 -3.75 17.47 1.15
N LYS A 81 -3.94 16.15 0.95
CA LYS A 81 -4.35 15.23 2.01
C LYS A 81 -3.41 14.05 2.20
N VAL A 82 -3.31 13.64 3.46
CA VAL A 82 -2.73 12.35 3.86
C VAL A 82 -3.84 11.52 4.51
N PHE A 83 -4.03 10.29 4.02
CA PHE A 83 -5.04 9.39 4.55
C PHE A 83 -4.39 8.24 5.32
N VAL A 84 -4.96 7.91 6.45
CA VAL A 84 -4.57 6.78 7.30
C VAL A 84 -5.81 6.03 7.80
N ILE A 85 -5.63 4.75 8.09
CA ILE A 85 -6.63 3.93 8.78
C ILE A 85 -6.07 3.42 10.10
N SER A 86 -6.94 3.10 11.05
CA SER A 86 -6.52 2.61 12.36
C SER A 86 -7.61 1.77 13.03
N ALA A 87 -7.20 0.91 13.96
CA ALA A 87 -8.07 0.11 14.81
C ALA A 87 -7.91 0.58 16.27
N VAL A 88 -9.00 1.09 16.86
CA VAL A 88 -9.02 1.71 18.18
C VAL A 88 -9.77 0.81 19.16
N ALA A 89 -9.06 0.06 19.97
CA ALA A 89 -9.66 -0.75 21.02
C ALA A 89 -10.25 0.14 22.12
N HIS A 90 -11.44 -0.22 22.62
CA HIS A 90 -12.14 0.52 23.67
C HIS A 90 -13.08 -0.35 24.49
N GLY A 91 -13.58 0.20 25.59
CA GLY A 91 -14.50 -0.47 26.49
C GLY A 91 -13.84 -1.48 27.43
N GLU A 92 -14.64 -2.28 28.08
CA GLU A 92 -14.21 -3.31 29.00
C GLU A 92 -13.63 -4.52 28.26
N LYS A 93 -12.91 -5.36 28.99
CA LYS A 93 -12.38 -6.62 28.47
C LYS A 93 -13.53 -7.60 28.20
N LEU A 94 -13.51 -8.19 27.02
CA LEU A 94 -14.46 -9.18 26.53
C LEU A 94 -13.83 -10.57 26.52
N ALA A 95 -14.65 -11.61 26.42
CA ALA A 95 -14.19 -12.95 26.15
C ALA A 95 -13.49 -12.99 24.78
N VAL A 96 -12.34 -13.63 24.71
CA VAL A 96 -11.62 -13.84 23.44
C VAL A 96 -12.37 -14.87 22.61
N PRO A 97 -12.70 -14.58 21.34
CA PRO A 97 -13.27 -15.58 20.43
C PRO A 97 -12.37 -16.79 20.26
N GLU A 98 -12.93 -17.92 19.87
CA GLU A 98 -12.16 -19.13 19.58
C GLU A 98 -11.10 -18.85 18.51
N GLN A 99 -9.86 -19.22 18.78
CA GLN A 99 -8.74 -19.00 17.88
C GLN A 99 -8.44 -20.26 17.07
N PRO A 100 -7.90 -20.12 15.83
CA PRO A 100 -7.57 -21.29 15.01
C PRO A 100 -6.48 -22.15 15.65
N ALA A 101 -6.46 -23.43 15.29
CA ALA A 101 -5.44 -24.36 15.75
C ALA A 101 -4.04 -23.87 15.39
N GLY A 102 -3.11 -23.93 16.35
CA GLY A 102 -1.73 -23.47 16.15
C GLY A 102 -1.55 -21.94 16.21
N ALA A 103 -2.53 -21.20 16.74
CA ALA A 103 -2.39 -19.78 17.05
C ALA A 103 -1.20 -19.53 17.99
N HIS A 104 -0.33 -18.56 17.64
CA HIS A 104 0.85 -18.22 18.41
C HIS A 104 1.32 -16.79 18.10
N ASN A 105 1.98 -16.14 19.04
CA ASN A 105 2.52 -14.77 18.91
C ASN A 105 1.46 -13.75 18.46
N ASN A 106 0.27 -13.83 19.05
CA ASN A 106 -0.89 -13.06 18.66
C ASN A 106 -1.30 -12.03 19.71
N LEU A 107 -1.90 -10.95 19.22
CA LEU A 107 -2.67 -9.99 19.99
C LEU A 107 -4.12 -10.48 20.04
N ASP A 108 -4.66 -10.72 21.25
CA ASP A 108 -6.02 -11.18 21.40
C ASP A 108 -7.03 -10.04 21.22
N PRO A 109 -8.17 -10.31 20.54
CA PRO A 109 -9.23 -9.32 20.35
C PRO A 109 -10.11 -9.21 21.61
N GLU A 110 -9.54 -8.74 22.71
CA GLU A 110 -10.17 -8.69 24.03
C GLU A 110 -11.12 -7.51 24.23
N LYS A 111 -11.31 -6.65 23.23
CA LYS A 111 -12.12 -5.43 23.33
C LYS A 111 -12.91 -5.14 22.06
N MET A 112 -13.98 -4.37 22.24
CA MET A 112 -14.58 -3.69 21.09
C MET A 112 -13.55 -2.80 20.41
N THR A 113 -13.60 -2.75 19.10
CA THR A 113 -12.65 -2.01 18.25
C THR A 113 -13.42 -1.11 17.29
N ARG A 114 -13.08 0.18 17.29
CA ARG A 114 -13.52 1.12 16.27
C ARG A 114 -12.54 1.11 15.11
N PHE A 115 -13.02 0.74 13.95
CA PHE A 115 -12.27 0.80 12.70
C PHE A 115 -12.49 2.18 12.11
N ILE A 116 -11.40 2.95 11.98
CA ILE A 116 -11.48 4.37 11.59
C ILE A 116 -10.67 4.66 10.33
N ALA A 117 -11.16 5.60 9.54
CA ALA A 117 -10.39 6.28 8.51
C ALA A 117 -10.24 7.76 8.87
N MET A 118 -9.12 8.36 8.51
CA MET A 118 -8.81 9.76 8.78
C MET A 118 -8.16 10.40 7.55
N ALA A 119 -8.42 11.69 7.37
CA ALA A 119 -7.61 12.55 6.52
C ALA A 119 -6.96 13.65 7.35
N LEU A 120 -5.70 13.92 7.04
CA LEU A 120 -4.94 15.02 7.59
C LEU A 120 -4.57 15.97 6.46
N ASP A 121 -4.48 17.24 6.79
CA ASP A 121 -3.90 18.25 5.92
C ASP A 121 -2.40 17.94 5.71
N ARG A 122 -2.00 17.86 4.45
CA ARG A 122 -0.65 17.44 4.07
C ARG A 122 0.44 18.41 4.56
N GLU A 123 0.13 19.71 4.60
CA GLU A 123 1.09 20.75 4.96
C GLU A 123 1.26 20.88 6.46
N THR A 124 0.17 20.77 7.20
CA THR A 124 0.13 21.10 8.64
C THR A 124 -0.01 19.89 9.55
N GLY A 125 -0.39 18.73 9.01
CA GLY A 125 -0.70 17.53 9.78
C GLY A 125 -1.99 17.62 10.58
N LYS A 126 -2.77 18.70 10.47
CA LYS A 126 -4.04 18.85 11.21
C LYS A 126 -5.07 17.85 10.70
N PRO A 127 -5.79 17.14 11.58
CA PRO A 127 -6.92 16.31 11.18
C PRO A 127 -7.99 17.15 10.49
N LEU A 128 -8.35 16.76 9.26
CA LEU A 128 -9.45 17.35 8.50
C LEU A 128 -10.76 16.67 8.84
N TRP A 129 -10.74 15.35 8.95
CA TRP A 129 -11.87 14.54 9.38
C TRP A 129 -11.39 13.18 9.91
N GLN A 130 -12.24 12.58 10.75
CA GLN A 130 -12.14 11.20 11.22
C GLN A 130 -13.51 10.55 11.15
N LYS A 131 -13.59 9.34 10.62
CA LYS A 131 -14.83 8.58 10.49
C LYS A 131 -14.68 7.21 11.14
N ILE A 132 -15.60 6.86 12.03
CA ILE A 132 -15.77 5.48 12.51
C ILE A 132 -16.60 4.76 11.44
N LEU A 133 -16.04 3.69 10.89
CA LEU A 133 -16.63 2.89 9.82
C LEU A 133 -17.32 1.64 10.36
N ARG A 134 -16.70 0.99 11.35
CA ARG A 134 -17.28 -0.15 12.07
C ARG A 134 -16.92 -0.09 13.55
N ASN A 135 -17.79 -0.64 14.37
CA ASN A 135 -17.53 -0.87 15.79
C ASN A 135 -17.91 -2.30 16.11
N ALA A 136 -16.90 -3.17 16.25
CA ALA A 136 -17.07 -4.59 16.45
C ALA A 136 -15.90 -5.17 17.26
N GLN A 137 -16.09 -6.28 17.95
CA GLN A 137 -14.98 -7.10 18.41
C GLN A 137 -14.43 -7.87 17.20
N PRO A 138 -13.11 -7.81 16.91
CA PRO A 138 -12.54 -8.63 15.84
C PRO A 138 -12.81 -10.12 16.13
N HIS A 139 -13.23 -10.87 15.12
CA HIS A 139 -13.57 -12.29 15.28
C HIS A 139 -12.34 -13.17 15.48
N GLN A 140 -11.15 -12.70 15.09
CA GLN A 140 -9.88 -13.43 15.16
C GLN A 140 -8.75 -12.50 15.62
N SER A 141 -7.70 -13.08 16.20
CA SER A 141 -6.48 -12.40 16.61
C SER A 141 -5.71 -11.78 15.43
N ALA A 142 -4.69 -11.01 15.73
CA ALA A 142 -3.69 -10.55 14.77
C ALA A 142 -2.29 -10.92 15.32
N HIS A 143 -1.32 -11.21 14.44
CA HIS A 143 0.06 -11.42 14.86
C HIS A 143 0.61 -10.18 15.59
N GLU A 144 1.49 -10.35 16.56
CA GLU A 144 2.06 -9.25 17.38
C GLU A 144 2.76 -8.18 16.54
N SER A 145 3.27 -8.53 15.33
CA SER A 145 3.82 -7.59 14.37
C SER A 145 2.78 -7.05 13.38
N GLY A 146 1.52 -7.43 13.50
CA GLY A 146 0.39 -6.98 12.70
C GLY A 146 -0.58 -6.11 13.50
N THR A 147 -1.68 -5.74 12.88
CA THR A 147 -2.82 -5.06 13.50
C THR A 147 -4.09 -5.38 12.73
N TRP A 148 -5.27 -5.09 13.28
CA TRP A 148 -6.55 -5.15 12.55
C TRP A 148 -6.75 -3.99 11.54
N ALA A 149 -5.69 -3.18 11.31
CA ALA A 149 -5.61 -2.12 10.30
C ALA A 149 -4.24 -2.18 9.59
N SER A 150 -3.88 -3.36 9.06
CA SER A 150 -2.62 -3.59 8.35
C SER A 150 -2.71 -3.35 6.84
N ALA A 151 -3.88 -3.59 6.22
CA ALA A 151 -4.11 -3.30 4.82
C ALA A 151 -4.04 -1.79 4.56
N SER A 152 -3.26 -1.37 3.58
CA SER A 152 -3.16 0.06 3.24
C SER A 152 -4.37 0.51 2.41
N PRO A 153 -4.91 1.69 2.65
CA PRO A 153 -5.97 2.24 1.81
C PRO A 153 -5.46 2.57 0.39
N VAL A 154 -6.38 2.84 -0.53
CA VAL A 154 -6.07 3.30 -1.88
C VAL A 154 -7.01 4.42 -2.29
N THR A 155 -6.56 5.33 -3.16
CA THR A 155 -7.37 6.46 -3.66
C THR A 155 -7.22 6.66 -5.17
N ASP A 156 -8.32 7.10 -5.80
CA ASP A 156 -8.35 7.62 -7.17
C ASP A 156 -8.25 9.17 -7.20
N GLY A 157 -8.11 9.79 -6.02
CA GLY A 157 -8.11 11.24 -5.86
C GLY A 157 -9.49 11.86 -5.62
N GLU A 158 -10.56 11.15 -5.92
CA GLU A 158 -11.95 11.53 -5.61
C GLU A 158 -12.51 10.74 -4.44
N ARG A 159 -12.08 9.47 -4.30
CA ARG A 159 -12.55 8.51 -3.31
C ARG A 159 -11.38 7.88 -2.56
N LEU A 160 -11.64 7.52 -1.33
CA LEU A 160 -10.78 6.71 -0.47
C LEU A 160 -11.41 5.34 -0.29
N TYR A 161 -10.66 4.28 -0.52
CA TYR A 161 -11.09 2.91 -0.27
C TYR A 161 -10.31 2.37 0.93
N ALA A 162 -10.99 2.21 2.05
CA ALA A 162 -10.45 1.70 3.31
C ALA A 162 -10.88 0.25 3.51
N PHE A 163 -9.93 -0.65 3.65
CA PHE A 163 -10.18 -2.07 3.80
C PHE A 163 -9.65 -2.58 5.13
N PHE A 164 -10.51 -3.29 5.87
CA PHE A 164 -10.21 -3.89 7.16
C PHE A 164 -10.47 -5.40 7.16
N GLY A 165 -10.29 -6.04 6.01
CA GLY A 165 -10.54 -7.48 5.86
C GLY A 165 -11.98 -7.84 6.22
N SER A 166 -12.15 -8.77 7.14
CA SER A 166 -13.45 -9.22 7.68
C SER A 166 -14.25 -8.11 8.37
N ASN A 167 -13.61 -6.98 8.69
CA ASN A 167 -14.31 -5.83 9.24
C ASN A 167 -14.78 -4.83 8.18
N GLY A 168 -14.74 -5.23 6.91
CA GLY A 168 -15.39 -4.55 5.80
C GLY A 168 -14.47 -3.70 4.90
N LEU A 169 -15.00 -3.39 3.74
CA LEU A 169 -14.45 -2.48 2.74
C LEU A 169 -15.36 -1.26 2.61
N TYR A 170 -14.80 -0.08 2.71
CA TYR A 170 -15.54 1.19 2.73
C TYR A 170 -15.00 2.14 1.67
N CYS A 171 -15.90 2.73 0.91
CA CYS A 171 -15.60 3.82 -0.01
C CYS A 171 -16.09 5.13 0.59
N LEU A 172 -15.20 6.09 0.74
CA LEU A 172 -15.53 7.43 1.22
C LEU A 172 -15.20 8.46 0.14
N SER A 173 -15.89 9.59 0.14
CA SER A 173 -15.40 10.77 -0.53
C SER A 173 -14.10 11.26 0.14
N THR A 174 -13.27 12.05 -0.56
CA THR A 174 -12.09 12.67 0.07
C THR A 174 -12.44 13.68 1.17
N LYS A 175 -13.73 13.96 1.38
CA LYS A 175 -14.28 14.76 2.48
C LYS A 175 -14.75 13.92 3.67
N GLY A 176 -14.65 12.58 3.61
CA GLY A 176 -15.02 11.66 4.68
C GLY A 176 -16.50 11.21 4.68
N GLU A 177 -17.24 11.46 3.60
CA GLU A 177 -18.62 10.97 3.45
C GLU A 177 -18.60 9.51 3.00
N LEU A 178 -19.33 8.63 3.68
CA LEU A 178 -19.47 7.23 3.27
C LEU A 178 -20.34 7.17 2.01
N LEU A 179 -19.79 6.64 0.93
CA LEU A 179 -20.45 6.48 -0.36
C LEU A 179 -21.06 5.09 -0.54
N TRP A 180 -20.31 4.06 -0.19
CA TRP A 180 -20.75 2.67 -0.16
C TRP A 180 -19.86 1.84 0.77
N GLU A 181 -20.37 0.68 1.18
CA GLU A 181 -19.64 -0.31 1.96
C GLU A 181 -19.91 -1.72 1.43
N LYS A 182 -18.99 -2.65 1.70
CA LYS A 182 -19.08 -4.05 1.33
C LYS A 182 -18.54 -4.92 2.46
N ASP A 183 -19.31 -5.90 2.85
CA ASP A 183 -18.90 -6.99 3.75
C ASP A 183 -18.79 -8.27 2.94
N PHE A 184 -17.66 -8.98 3.06
CA PHE A 184 -17.41 -10.25 2.38
C PHE A 184 -17.53 -11.45 3.32
N GLY A 185 -17.85 -11.23 4.59
CA GLY A 185 -17.85 -12.22 5.65
C GLY A 185 -16.52 -12.26 6.43
N ASP A 186 -16.25 -13.37 7.08
CA ASP A 186 -15.11 -13.56 7.97
C ASP A 186 -14.05 -14.47 7.33
N MET A 187 -12.80 -14.03 7.28
CA MET A 187 -11.67 -14.85 6.88
C MET A 187 -11.23 -15.74 8.05
N LEU A 188 -11.00 -17.00 7.80
CA LEU A 188 -10.25 -17.88 8.70
C LEU A 188 -8.76 -17.79 8.36
N VAL A 189 -8.03 -16.90 9.02
CA VAL A 189 -6.63 -16.68 8.73
C VAL A 189 -5.76 -17.67 9.47
N LYS A 190 -4.81 -18.26 8.77
CA LYS A 190 -3.87 -19.23 9.32
C LYS A 190 -3.19 -18.72 10.58
N HIS A 191 -3.16 -19.54 11.62
CA HIS A 191 -2.60 -19.24 12.95
C HIS A 191 -3.20 -18.01 13.65
N GLY A 192 -4.30 -17.44 13.14
CA GLY A 192 -4.86 -16.21 13.69
C GLY A 192 -3.97 -14.98 13.50
N HIS A 193 -3.13 -14.96 12.48
CA HIS A 193 -2.15 -13.89 12.27
C HIS A 193 -2.76 -12.60 11.70
N GLY A 194 -4.08 -12.57 11.49
CA GLY A 194 -4.79 -11.41 10.98
C GLY A 194 -4.62 -11.21 9.47
N GLU A 195 -5.25 -10.19 8.96
CA GLU A 195 -5.45 -9.90 7.55
C GLU A 195 -4.55 -8.73 7.14
N GLY A 196 -3.92 -8.79 5.95
CA GLY A 196 -2.92 -7.80 5.56
C GLY A 196 -2.91 -7.41 4.08
N ALA A 197 -3.61 -8.15 3.21
CA ALA A 197 -3.69 -7.81 1.79
C ALA A 197 -4.42 -6.48 1.59
N SER A 198 -3.79 -5.53 0.89
CA SER A 198 -4.42 -4.26 0.53
C SER A 198 -5.27 -4.41 -0.74
N PRO A 199 -6.31 -3.59 -0.95
CA PRO A 199 -6.98 -3.52 -2.24
C PRO A 199 -6.07 -2.89 -3.29
N ALA A 200 -6.27 -3.25 -4.55
CA ALA A 200 -5.60 -2.64 -5.69
C ALA A 200 -6.61 -1.92 -6.59
N LEU A 201 -6.24 -0.76 -7.10
CA LEU A 201 -7.11 0.09 -7.91
C LEU A 201 -6.47 0.38 -9.27
N HIS A 202 -7.25 0.26 -10.32
CA HIS A 202 -6.90 0.70 -11.66
C HIS A 202 -8.11 1.34 -12.33
N GLU A 203 -8.03 2.62 -12.61
CA GLU A 203 -9.13 3.42 -13.14
C GLU A 203 -10.39 3.26 -12.26
N ASP A 204 -11.43 2.65 -12.78
CA ASP A 204 -12.71 2.43 -12.11
C ASP A 204 -12.89 0.99 -11.57
N THR A 205 -11.84 0.22 -11.49
CA THR A 205 -11.87 -1.19 -11.04
C THR A 205 -11.05 -1.37 -9.76
N LEU A 206 -11.73 -1.73 -8.68
CA LEU A 206 -11.14 -2.05 -7.40
C LEU A 206 -11.07 -3.57 -7.24
N VAL A 207 -9.89 -4.11 -6.90
CA VAL A 207 -9.66 -5.56 -6.76
C VAL A 207 -9.30 -5.88 -5.32
N VAL A 208 -9.93 -6.92 -4.78
CA VAL A 208 -9.66 -7.47 -3.45
C VAL A 208 -9.27 -8.94 -3.58
N ASN A 209 -8.17 -9.32 -2.95
CA ASN A 209 -7.78 -10.70 -2.73
C ASN A 209 -8.32 -11.18 -1.38
N TRP A 210 -9.00 -12.33 -1.38
CA TRP A 210 -9.66 -12.93 -0.22
C TRP A 210 -9.17 -14.35 0.00
N ASP A 211 -7.84 -14.49 0.19
CA ASP A 211 -7.20 -15.79 0.43
C ASP A 211 -7.18 -16.11 1.94
N HIS A 212 -7.81 -17.22 2.32
CA HIS A 212 -7.89 -17.70 3.71
C HIS A 212 -8.02 -19.22 3.76
N GLU A 213 -8.19 -19.80 4.96
CA GLU A 213 -8.31 -21.26 5.13
C GLU A 213 -9.73 -21.80 4.77
N GLY A 214 -10.64 -20.94 4.32
CA GLY A 214 -11.98 -21.30 3.80
C GLY A 214 -12.09 -21.14 2.29
N ASP A 215 -13.23 -20.66 1.81
CA ASP A 215 -13.52 -20.46 0.39
C ASP A 215 -12.82 -19.20 -0.15
N SER A 216 -11.62 -19.37 -0.61
CA SER A 216 -10.79 -18.27 -1.14
C SER A 216 -11.31 -17.78 -2.51
N PHE A 217 -11.22 -16.47 -2.73
CA PHE A 217 -11.57 -15.86 -4.01
C PHE A 217 -10.79 -14.56 -4.27
N ILE A 218 -10.83 -14.12 -5.51
CA ILE A 218 -10.49 -12.75 -5.92
C ILE A 218 -11.73 -12.11 -6.52
N VAL A 219 -11.96 -10.83 -6.21
CA VAL A 219 -13.12 -10.08 -6.69
C VAL A 219 -12.73 -8.73 -7.24
N ALA A 220 -13.33 -8.34 -8.35
CA ALA A 220 -13.26 -6.98 -8.86
C ALA A 220 -14.61 -6.29 -8.71
N LEU A 221 -14.55 -5.06 -8.21
CA LEU A 221 -15.68 -4.20 -7.98
C LEU A 221 -15.62 -2.98 -8.90
N ASP A 222 -16.78 -2.50 -9.28
CA ASP A 222 -16.91 -1.14 -9.78
C ASP A 222 -16.57 -0.16 -8.63
N ALA A 223 -15.53 0.60 -8.81
CA ALA A 223 -14.99 1.47 -7.77
C ALA A 223 -15.97 2.57 -7.33
N LYS A 224 -16.87 3.02 -8.21
CA LYS A 224 -17.86 4.06 -7.91
C LYS A 224 -19.03 3.55 -7.09
N THR A 225 -19.45 2.31 -7.33
CA THR A 225 -20.72 1.76 -6.81
C THR A 225 -20.56 0.60 -5.85
N GLY A 226 -19.34 -0.01 -5.75
CA GLY A 226 -19.10 -1.22 -4.96
C GLY A 226 -19.76 -2.50 -5.55
N LYS A 227 -20.37 -2.43 -6.74
CA LYS A 227 -20.98 -3.59 -7.38
C LYS A 227 -19.91 -4.52 -7.94
N GLU A 228 -20.12 -5.84 -7.76
CA GLU A 228 -19.21 -6.82 -8.31
C GLU A 228 -19.26 -6.81 -9.84
N ARG A 229 -18.09 -6.70 -10.47
CA ARG A 229 -17.90 -6.88 -11.91
C ARG A 229 -17.68 -8.33 -12.24
N TRP A 230 -16.85 -8.99 -11.44
CA TRP A 230 -16.58 -10.42 -11.51
C TRP A 230 -16.00 -10.94 -10.20
N ARG A 231 -16.13 -12.24 -9.98
CA ARG A 231 -15.51 -12.98 -8.86
C ARG A 231 -14.96 -14.30 -9.40
N GLN A 232 -13.78 -14.68 -8.95
CA GLN A 232 -13.16 -15.97 -9.27
C GLN A 232 -12.81 -16.71 -7.98
N ALA A 233 -13.26 -17.94 -7.85
CA ALA A 233 -12.80 -18.83 -6.78
C ALA A 233 -11.30 -19.12 -6.97
N ARG A 234 -10.60 -19.26 -5.84
CA ARG A 234 -9.17 -19.57 -5.79
C ARG A 234 -8.97 -20.81 -4.93
N ASP A 235 -8.19 -21.75 -5.41
CA ASP A 235 -7.71 -22.92 -4.67
C ASP A 235 -6.46 -22.56 -3.84
N GLU A 236 -6.60 -21.55 -2.99
CA GLU A 236 -5.50 -21.02 -2.17
C GLU A 236 -5.85 -21.11 -0.68
N VAL A 237 -4.84 -21.27 0.13
CA VAL A 237 -4.90 -21.03 1.57
C VAL A 237 -4.49 -19.60 1.85
N THR A 238 -4.48 -19.20 3.13
CA THR A 238 -4.11 -17.84 3.55
C THR A 238 -2.89 -17.31 2.82
N SER A 239 -3.05 -16.15 2.18
CA SER A 239 -1.97 -15.30 1.69
C SER A 239 -2.21 -13.85 2.11
N TRP A 240 -1.13 -13.10 2.31
CA TRP A 240 -1.18 -11.68 2.68
C TRP A 240 -0.75 -10.76 1.55
N ALA A 241 -0.54 -11.33 0.36
CA ALA A 241 -0.05 -10.60 -0.80
C ALA A 241 -1.13 -9.66 -1.38
N THR A 242 -0.78 -8.40 -1.49
CA THR A 242 -1.60 -7.40 -2.20
C THR A 242 -1.60 -7.70 -3.71
N PRO A 243 -2.76 -7.66 -4.38
CA PRO A 243 -2.83 -7.76 -5.83
C PRO A 243 -2.02 -6.66 -6.52
N LEU A 244 -1.32 -7.01 -7.58
CA LEU A 244 -0.60 -6.06 -8.43
C LEU A 244 -1.33 -5.91 -9.76
N ILE A 245 -1.65 -4.68 -10.16
CA ILE A 245 -2.23 -4.42 -11.47
C ILE A 245 -1.16 -3.84 -12.39
N VAL A 246 -0.93 -4.49 -13.53
CA VAL A 246 0.09 -4.08 -14.51
C VAL A 246 -0.45 -4.19 -15.93
N LYS A 247 0.05 -3.35 -16.82
CA LYS A 247 -0.27 -3.41 -18.24
C LYS A 247 0.73 -4.35 -18.95
N VAL A 248 0.23 -5.43 -19.51
CA VAL A 248 1.01 -6.42 -20.26
C VAL A 248 0.48 -6.48 -21.69
N ASP A 249 1.36 -6.29 -22.67
CA ASP A 249 1.00 -6.28 -24.10
C ASP A 249 -0.23 -5.40 -24.41
N GLY A 250 -0.27 -4.21 -23.75
CA GLY A 250 -1.33 -3.23 -23.91
C GLY A 250 -2.60 -3.47 -23.08
N LYS A 251 -2.73 -4.61 -22.37
CA LYS A 251 -3.92 -4.98 -21.58
C LYS A 251 -3.61 -5.01 -20.07
N PRO A 252 -4.49 -4.45 -19.22
CA PRO A 252 -4.31 -4.54 -17.77
C PRO A 252 -4.58 -5.96 -17.28
N GLN A 253 -3.69 -6.48 -16.46
CA GLN A 253 -3.77 -7.75 -15.76
C GLN A 253 -3.68 -7.55 -14.26
N VAL A 254 -4.39 -8.37 -13.50
CA VAL A 254 -4.22 -8.49 -12.04
C VAL A 254 -3.35 -9.69 -11.75
N ILE A 255 -2.30 -9.51 -10.98
CA ILE A 255 -1.38 -10.58 -10.60
C ILE A 255 -1.42 -10.75 -9.08
N VAL A 256 -1.65 -11.97 -8.63
CA VAL A 256 -1.70 -12.31 -7.19
C VAL A 256 -0.82 -13.50 -6.91
N SER A 257 0.04 -13.36 -5.91
CA SER A 257 0.83 -14.46 -5.37
C SER A 257 -0.03 -15.30 -4.42
N GLY A 258 0.01 -16.61 -4.60
CA GLY A 258 -0.62 -17.57 -3.71
C GLY A 258 0.34 -18.72 -3.37
N SER A 259 -0.01 -19.51 -2.39
CA SER A 259 0.81 -20.66 -1.94
C SER A 259 0.84 -21.76 -2.98
N THR A 260 -0.28 -22.01 -3.67
CA THR A 260 -0.42 -23.00 -4.73
C THR A 260 0.17 -22.47 -6.03
N ALA A 261 -0.22 -21.26 -6.44
CA ALA A 261 0.28 -20.64 -7.65
C ALA A 261 0.21 -19.11 -7.62
N LEU A 262 1.15 -18.50 -8.28
CA LEU A 262 1.08 -17.14 -8.78
C LEU A 262 0.15 -17.13 -9.99
N ARG A 263 -0.83 -16.24 -10.05
CA ARG A 263 -1.80 -16.16 -11.15
C ARG A 263 -1.94 -14.76 -11.71
N GLY A 264 -2.03 -14.68 -13.05
CA GLY A 264 -2.39 -13.47 -13.77
C GLY A 264 -3.82 -13.60 -14.31
N TYR A 265 -4.65 -12.59 -14.04
CA TYR A 265 -6.04 -12.50 -14.45
C TYR A 265 -6.23 -11.34 -15.41
N ASP A 266 -7.11 -11.50 -16.39
CA ASP A 266 -7.61 -10.37 -17.18
C ASP A 266 -8.43 -9.44 -16.26
N LEU A 267 -8.04 -8.17 -16.17
CA LEU A 267 -8.69 -7.22 -15.24
C LEU A 267 -10.17 -7.01 -15.56
N ALA A 268 -10.55 -7.04 -16.83
CA ALA A 268 -11.92 -6.76 -17.24
C ALA A 268 -12.88 -7.91 -16.97
N THR A 269 -12.39 -9.16 -17.07
CA THR A 269 -13.25 -10.36 -17.08
C THR A 269 -12.99 -11.32 -15.92
N GLY A 270 -11.87 -11.18 -15.20
CA GLY A 270 -11.42 -12.10 -14.17
C GLY A 270 -10.92 -13.45 -14.69
N LYS A 271 -10.85 -13.64 -16.01
CA LYS A 271 -10.34 -14.89 -16.59
C LYS A 271 -8.87 -15.08 -16.24
N ILE A 272 -8.51 -16.29 -15.78
CA ILE A 272 -7.12 -16.66 -15.58
C ILE A 272 -6.44 -16.72 -16.96
N LEU A 273 -5.40 -15.92 -17.13
CA LEU A 273 -4.58 -15.87 -18.34
C LEU A 273 -3.41 -16.85 -18.25
N TRP A 274 -2.80 -16.90 -17.09
CA TRP A 274 -1.67 -17.77 -16.81
C TRP A 274 -1.55 -18.08 -15.32
N SER A 275 -0.84 -19.14 -15.00
CA SER A 275 -0.45 -19.53 -13.64
C SER A 275 1.01 -19.95 -13.61
N CYS A 276 1.65 -19.90 -12.45
CA CYS A 276 3.01 -20.39 -12.24
C CYS A 276 3.16 -20.88 -10.80
N GLY A 277 3.45 -22.16 -10.63
CA GLY A 277 3.82 -22.75 -9.35
C GLY A 277 5.23 -22.33 -8.91
N GLY A 278 5.60 -22.70 -7.69
CA GLY A 278 7.00 -22.60 -7.25
C GLY A 278 7.28 -21.63 -6.11
N LEU A 279 6.29 -20.93 -5.60
CA LEU A 279 6.38 -20.25 -4.30
C LEU A 279 6.25 -21.27 -3.15
N SER A 280 6.21 -20.82 -1.94
CA SER A 280 5.99 -21.64 -0.75
C SER A 280 4.82 -21.13 0.08
N ASN A 281 4.43 -21.88 1.08
CA ASN A 281 3.36 -21.50 2.00
C ASN A 281 3.66 -20.16 2.70
N ASN A 282 2.62 -19.51 3.22
CA ASN A 282 2.70 -18.21 3.89
C ASN A 282 3.30 -17.14 2.97
N VAL A 283 2.63 -16.89 1.86
CA VAL A 283 3.00 -15.81 0.94
C VAL A 283 2.60 -14.49 1.55
N VAL A 284 3.57 -13.73 2.04
CA VAL A 284 3.38 -12.40 2.64
C VAL A 284 3.84 -11.30 1.67
N ALA A 285 5.05 -11.44 1.12
CA ALA A 285 5.58 -10.47 0.17
C ALA A 285 4.72 -10.39 -1.09
N SER A 286 4.29 -9.18 -1.42
CA SER A 286 3.53 -8.91 -2.64
C SER A 286 4.44 -8.92 -3.86
N PRO A 287 3.92 -9.33 -5.03
CA PRO A 287 4.69 -9.30 -6.27
C PRO A 287 4.97 -7.87 -6.72
N VAL A 288 6.03 -7.69 -7.48
CA VAL A 288 6.41 -6.40 -8.08
C VAL A 288 6.76 -6.60 -9.55
N ALA A 289 6.37 -5.67 -10.41
CA ALA A 289 6.68 -5.76 -11.84
C ALA A 289 7.11 -4.42 -12.44
N ALA A 290 8.08 -4.48 -13.32
CA ALA A 290 8.49 -3.34 -14.15
C ALA A 290 9.12 -3.87 -15.46
N ASN A 291 8.97 -3.12 -16.55
CA ASN A 291 9.59 -3.43 -17.85
C ASN A 291 9.30 -4.86 -18.35
N GLY A 292 8.07 -5.36 -18.12
CA GLY A 292 7.64 -6.69 -18.55
C GLY A 292 8.20 -7.86 -17.72
N ILE A 293 8.91 -7.58 -16.63
CA ILE A 293 9.44 -8.58 -15.70
C ILE A 293 8.67 -8.49 -14.39
N LEU A 294 8.19 -9.63 -13.91
CA LEU A 294 7.55 -9.83 -12.62
C LEU A 294 8.50 -10.54 -11.67
N ILE A 295 8.57 -10.07 -10.44
CA ILE A 295 9.28 -10.73 -9.34
C ILE A 295 8.27 -11.07 -8.24
N ALA A 296 8.30 -12.32 -7.78
CA ALA A 296 7.53 -12.78 -6.64
C ALA A 296 8.39 -13.67 -5.74
N GLY A 297 8.16 -13.62 -4.44
CA GLY A 297 8.95 -14.40 -3.47
C GLY A 297 8.18 -14.76 -2.22
N SER A 298 8.67 -15.79 -1.54
CA SER A 298 8.18 -16.27 -0.24
C SER A 298 9.32 -16.99 0.50
N SER A 299 9.22 -17.12 1.82
CA SER A 299 10.38 -17.58 2.62
C SER A 299 10.04 -18.36 3.89
N TYR A 300 8.79 -18.85 4.03
CA TYR A 300 8.41 -19.49 5.31
C TYR A 300 8.88 -20.94 5.40
N VAL A 301 8.15 -21.90 4.80
CA VAL A 301 8.51 -23.33 4.86
C VAL A 301 9.69 -23.64 3.94
N ARG A 302 9.65 -23.09 2.75
CA ARG A 302 10.70 -23.16 1.74
C ARG A 302 10.99 -21.77 1.22
N GLN A 303 12.25 -21.50 0.98
CA GLN A 303 12.64 -20.26 0.34
C GLN A 303 12.40 -20.34 -1.16
N ALA A 304 11.67 -19.38 -1.71
CA ALA A 304 11.36 -19.34 -3.13
C ALA A 304 11.28 -17.90 -3.63
N MET A 305 11.82 -17.66 -4.82
CA MET A 305 11.70 -16.39 -5.54
C MET A 305 11.79 -16.68 -7.03
N LEU A 306 10.92 -16.04 -7.80
CA LEU A 306 10.78 -16.24 -9.24
C LEU A 306 10.89 -14.90 -9.95
N SER A 307 11.53 -14.91 -11.12
CA SER A 307 11.43 -13.85 -12.13
C SER A 307 10.71 -14.40 -13.34
N ILE A 308 9.68 -13.70 -13.78
CA ILE A 308 8.80 -14.14 -14.87
C ILE A 308 8.72 -13.05 -15.93
N ARG A 309 8.93 -13.43 -17.21
CA ARG A 309 8.64 -12.59 -18.37
C ARG A 309 7.12 -12.59 -18.61
N LEU A 310 6.50 -11.42 -18.56
CA LEU A 310 5.05 -11.28 -18.66
C LEU A 310 4.55 -11.24 -20.11
N SER A 311 5.31 -10.65 -21.04
CA SER A 311 4.89 -10.56 -22.44
C SER A 311 4.68 -11.94 -23.04
N GLY A 312 3.50 -12.18 -23.63
CA GLY A 312 3.11 -13.47 -24.19
C GLY A 312 2.77 -14.56 -23.18
N ALA A 313 2.77 -14.28 -21.87
CA ALA A 313 2.48 -15.25 -20.80
C ALA A 313 1.05 -15.82 -20.95
N LYS A 314 0.93 -17.15 -21.00
CA LYS A 314 -0.35 -17.86 -21.18
C LYS A 314 -0.27 -19.30 -20.65
N GLY A 315 -1.35 -19.76 -20.02
CA GLY A 315 -1.44 -21.12 -19.49
C GLY A 315 -0.53 -21.36 -18.27
N ASP A 316 -0.03 -22.58 -18.09
CA ASP A 316 0.93 -22.90 -17.01
C ASP A 316 2.35 -22.52 -17.44
N LEU A 317 2.95 -21.62 -16.69
CA LEU A 317 4.32 -21.13 -16.92
C LEU A 317 5.38 -21.93 -16.13
N SER A 318 4.95 -22.89 -15.30
CA SER A 318 5.87 -23.66 -14.45
C SER A 318 6.89 -24.41 -15.31
N GLY A 319 8.18 -24.12 -15.12
CA GLY A 319 9.27 -24.73 -15.89
C GLY A 319 9.37 -24.31 -17.35
N SER A 320 8.60 -23.31 -17.80
CA SER A 320 8.68 -22.75 -19.14
C SER A 320 9.77 -21.66 -19.25
N ASP A 321 10.06 -21.23 -20.48
CA ASP A 321 10.99 -20.13 -20.78
C ASP A 321 10.51 -18.75 -20.27
N HIS A 322 9.27 -18.67 -19.80
CA HIS A 322 8.77 -17.48 -19.12
C HIS A 322 9.38 -17.30 -17.72
N VAL A 323 9.75 -18.39 -17.05
CA VAL A 323 10.51 -18.34 -15.79
C VAL A 323 11.96 -18.06 -16.11
N LEU A 324 12.36 -16.78 -16.04
CA LEU A 324 13.71 -16.35 -16.39
C LEU A 324 14.76 -16.92 -15.42
N TRP A 325 14.42 -16.97 -14.14
CA TRP A 325 15.21 -17.61 -13.09
C TRP A 325 14.36 -17.94 -11.88
N ALA A 326 14.83 -18.89 -11.08
CA ALA A 326 14.27 -19.28 -9.79
C ALA A 326 15.37 -19.34 -8.74
N ARG A 327 15.10 -18.79 -7.54
CA ARG A 327 16.01 -18.79 -6.41
C ARG A 327 15.39 -19.53 -5.23
N ARG A 328 16.16 -20.39 -4.56
CA ARG A 328 15.70 -21.24 -3.46
C ARG A 328 16.41 -20.95 -2.13
N GLN A 329 17.13 -19.85 -2.06
CA GLN A 329 17.87 -19.42 -0.86
C GLN A 329 17.87 -17.90 -0.78
N ARG A 330 17.87 -17.37 0.47
CA ARG A 330 17.97 -15.92 0.71
C ARG A 330 16.90 -15.16 -0.06
N THR A 331 15.64 -15.44 0.22
CA THR A 331 14.48 -14.87 -0.46
C THR A 331 13.69 -13.95 0.47
N PRO A 332 12.83 -13.04 -0.05
CA PRO A 332 12.02 -12.15 0.77
C PRO A 332 10.95 -12.93 1.54
N TYR A 333 10.51 -12.40 2.68
CA TYR A 333 9.39 -12.96 3.43
C TYR A 333 8.33 -11.90 3.74
N VAL A 334 8.53 -11.02 4.73
CA VAL A 334 7.54 -10.00 5.10
C VAL A 334 7.70 -8.74 4.25
N PRO A 335 8.86 -8.07 4.21
CA PRO A 335 9.02 -6.91 3.34
C PRO A 335 8.94 -7.34 1.87
N SER A 336 8.09 -6.66 1.11
CA SER A 336 7.97 -6.89 -0.32
C SER A 336 9.18 -6.37 -1.08
N PRO A 337 9.61 -7.06 -2.15
CA PRO A 337 10.73 -6.61 -2.98
C PRO A 337 10.41 -5.28 -3.67
N MET A 338 11.45 -4.56 -4.04
CA MET A 338 11.40 -3.31 -4.80
C MET A 338 12.09 -3.51 -6.14
N LEU A 339 11.50 -3.01 -7.23
CA LEU A 339 12.13 -2.97 -8.55
C LEU A 339 12.54 -1.54 -8.88
N TYR A 340 13.82 -1.34 -9.15
CA TYR A 340 14.36 -0.05 -9.51
C TYR A 340 15.51 -0.18 -10.51
N ARG A 341 15.44 0.55 -11.64
CA ARG A 341 16.49 0.56 -12.69
C ARG A 341 16.98 -0.82 -13.12
N GLY A 342 16.03 -1.75 -13.34
CA GLY A 342 16.32 -3.11 -13.79
C GLY A 342 16.87 -4.06 -12.72
N HIS A 343 16.96 -3.62 -11.48
CA HIS A 343 17.37 -4.43 -10.35
C HIS A 343 16.25 -4.65 -9.36
N VAL A 344 16.20 -5.86 -8.79
CA VAL A 344 15.35 -6.17 -7.66
C VAL A 344 16.15 -6.05 -6.36
N TYR A 345 15.61 -5.28 -5.43
CA TYR A 345 16.12 -5.12 -4.07
C TYR A 345 15.16 -5.79 -3.11
N PHE A 346 15.66 -6.62 -2.22
CA PHE A 346 14.84 -7.27 -1.21
C PHE A 346 15.65 -7.58 0.04
N LEU A 347 14.95 -7.66 1.16
CA LEU A 347 15.52 -8.08 2.43
C LEU A 347 15.46 -9.59 2.54
N ARG A 348 16.54 -10.17 3.06
CA ARG A 348 16.58 -11.59 3.35
C ARG A 348 15.66 -11.89 4.54
N HIS A 349 14.54 -12.54 4.29
CA HIS A 349 13.50 -12.76 5.29
C HIS A 349 12.93 -11.41 5.76
N TYR A 350 13.18 -11.00 7.01
CA TYR A 350 12.96 -9.67 7.57
C TYR A 350 14.22 -9.11 8.25
N GLN A 351 15.37 -9.74 8.00
CA GLN A 351 16.66 -9.35 8.58
C GLN A 351 17.22 -8.11 7.88
N ALA A 352 18.09 -7.39 8.58
CA ALA A 352 18.83 -6.26 8.03
C ALA A 352 19.95 -6.71 7.06
N ILE A 353 19.59 -7.50 6.06
CA ILE A 353 20.47 -8.00 5.00
C ILE A 353 19.78 -7.75 3.66
N LEU A 354 20.35 -6.84 2.86
CA LEU A 354 19.84 -6.45 1.55
C LEU A 354 20.52 -7.25 0.45
N SER A 355 19.75 -7.82 -0.44
CA SER A 355 20.20 -8.37 -1.73
C SER A 355 19.80 -7.46 -2.87
N ARG A 356 20.66 -7.34 -3.89
CA ARG A 356 20.44 -6.62 -5.14
C ARG A 356 20.78 -7.54 -6.31
N LEU A 357 19.77 -7.89 -7.10
CA LEU A 357 19.94 -8.77 -8.25
C LEU A 357 19.52 -8.04 -9.53
N ASP A 358 20.16 -8.40 -10.64
CA ASP A 358 19.60 -8.08 -11.95
C ASP A 358 18.26 -8.81 -12.12
N ALA A 359 17.20 -8.08 -12.43
CA ALA A 359 15.85 -8.61 -12.45
C ALA A 359 15.63 -9.64 -13.58
N LYS A 360 16.39 -9.54 -14.67
CA LYS A 360 16.28 -10.41 -15.85
C LYS A 360 17.12 -11.68 -15.71
N THR A 361 18.32 -11.58 -15.16
CA THR A 361 19.29 -12.70 -15.11
C THR A 361 19.36 -13.37 -13.74
N GLY A 362 18.91 -12.71 -12.67
CA GLY A 362 19.06 -13.18 -11.29
C GLY A 362 20.48 -13.08 -10.73
N ASN A 363 21.41 -12.51 -11.50
CA ASN A 363 22.79 -12.33 -11.05
C ASN A 363 22.88 -11.36 -9.89
N GLU A 364 23.63 -11.72 -8.85
CA GLU A 364 23.96 -10.91 -7.68
C GLU A 364 25.46 -10.62 -7.73
N PRO A 365 25.90 -9.58 -8.49
CA PRO A 365 27.33 -9.36 -8.74
C PRO A 365 28.09 -8.90 -7.50
N SER A 366 27.38 -8.33 -6.54
CA SER A 366 27.90 -7.86 -5.26
C SER A 366 26.83 -8.03 -4.17
N GLY A 367 27.26 -8.17 -2.92
CA GLY A 367 26.38 -8.42 -1.79
C GLY A 367 26.32 -9.89 -1.35
N PRO A 368 25.40 -10.30 -0.48
CA PRO A 368 24.41 -9.45 0.20
C PRO A 368 25.06 -8.42 1.14
N PHE A 369 24.36 -7.29 1.34
CA PHE A 369 24.86 -6.19 2.17
C PHE A 369 24.23 -6.24 3.56
N ARG A 370 25.05 -6.26 4.62
CA ARG A 370 24.56 -6.06 5.97
C ARG A 370 24.25 -4.55 6.17
N LEU A 371 23.08 -4.25 6.67
CA LEU A 371 22.61 -2.87 6.87
C LEU A 371 23.00 -2.40 8.28
N PRO A 372 23.97 -1.50 8.41
CA PRO A 372 24.45 -1.07 9.72
C PRO A 372 23.39 -0.24 10.45
N GLY A 373 23.25 -0.46 11.75
CA GLY A 373 22.32 0.28 12.60
C GLY A 373 20.86 -0.12 12.47
N LEU A 374 20.52 -1.10 11.63
CA LEU A 374 19.17 -1.65 11.52
C LEU A 374 19.08 -3.05 12.17
N LEU A 375 17.88 -3.34 12.68
CA LEU A 375 17.49 -4.65 13.22
C LEU A 375 16.52 -5.36 12.26
N ASN A 376 15.35 -5.75 12.77
CA ASN A 376 14.31 -6.39 11.95
C ASN A 376 13.49 -5.34 11.18
N LEU A 377 13.23 -5.62 9.92
CA LEU A 377 12.42 -4.76 9.06
C LEU A 377 11.15 -5.49 8.66
N TYR A 378 10.00 -4.86 8.89
CA TYR A 378 8.70 -5.28 8.35
C TYR A 378 8.24 -4.31 7.25
N ALA A 379 8.63 -3.04 7.34
CA ALA A 379 8.42 -2.06 6.29
C ALA A 379 9.15 -2.47 5.00
N SER A 380 8.46 -2.36 3.88
CA SER A 380 9.04 -2.60 2.56
C SER A 380 9.94 -1.42 2.15
N PRO A 381 11.08 -1.66 1.48
CA PRO A 381 11.95 -0.60 1.00
C PRO A 381 11.25 0.30 -0.02
N VAL A 382 11.58 1.59 -0.01
CA VAL A 382 11.11 2.58 -0.98
C VAL A 382 12.29 3.34 -1.57
N VAL A 383 12.13 3.88 -2.78
CA VAL A 383 13.20 4.58 -3.49
C VAL A 383 12.70 5.89 -4.12
N ALA A 384 13.51 6.92 -4.03
CA ALA A 384 13.32 8.18 -4.73
C ALA A 384 14.68 8.80 -5.08
N LYS A 385 14.83 9.33 -6.27
CA LYS A 385 16.04 10.05 -6.72
C LYS A 385 17.35 9.27 -6.50
N GLY A 386 17.34 7.95 -6.72
CA GLY A 386 18.53 7.10 -6.52
C GLY A 386 18.90 6.85 -5.04
N ARG A 387 18.00 7.14 -4.10
CA ARG A 387 18.16 6.89 -2.68
C ARG A 387 17.17 5.84 -2.22
N ILE A 388 17.67 4.77 -1.59
CA ILE A 388 16.88 3.67 -1.05
C ILE A 388 16.70 3.90 0.45
N TYR A 389 15.45 3.93 0.90
CA TYR A 389 15.07 4.16 2.29
C TYR A 389 14.59 2.84 2.90
N LEU A 390 15.21 2.44 3.99
CA LEU A 390 14.97 1.18 4.69
C LEU A 390 14.67 1.48 6.15
N THR A 391 13.44 1.29 6.58
CA THR A 391 13.01 1.59 7.95
C THR A 391 12.82 0.31 8.73
N ASP A 392 13.41 0.23 9.93
CA ASP A 392 13.29 -0.91 10.82
C ASP A 392 12.23 -0.70 11.92
N GLN A 393 11.94 -1.77 12.66
CA GLN A 393 10.94 -1.76 13.73
C GLN A 393 11.27 -0.83 14.90
N THR A 394 12.51 -0.40 15.04
CA THR A 394 12.91 0.53 16.12
C THR A 394 12.71 2.00 15.76
N GLY A 395 12.29 2.30 14.52
CA GLY A 395 12.18 3.66 13.99
C GLY A 395 13.47 4.20 13.39
N ALA A 396 14.49 3.37 13.21
CA ALA A 396 15.68 3.73 12.47
C ALA A 396 15.43 3.60 10.96
N THR A 397 15.88 4.57 10.18
CA THR A 397 15.84 4.54 8.71
C THR A 397 17.22 4.75 8.14
N LEU A 398 17.73 3.75 7.46
CA LEU A 398 18.98 3.81 6.71
C LEU A 398 18.69 4.29 5.30
N VAL A 399 19.47 5.25 4.82
CA VAL A 399 19.40 5.74 3.44
C VAL A 399 20.67 5.30 2.72
N LEU A 400 20.50 4.60 1.60
CA LEU A 400 21.58 4.11 0.74
C LEU A 400 21.50 4.78 -0.63
N ASP A 401 22.62 4.86 -1.36
CA ASP A 401 22.58 5.05 -2.81
C ASP A 401 22.19 3.74 -3.52
N ASP A 402 21.83 3.83 -4.81
CA ASP A 402 21.46 2.67 -5.65
C ASP A 402 22.67 2.07 -6.42
N GLY A 403 23.88 2.37 -5.98
CA GLY A 403 25.11 1.85 -6.58
C GLY A 403 25.20 0.32 -6.59
N ALA A 404 26.14 -0.22 -7.36
CA ALA A 404 26.43 -1.66 -7.37
C ALA A 404 26.83 -2.16 -5.97
N GLU A 405 27.60 -1.36 -5.26
CA GLU A 405 27.92 -1.49 -3.83
C GLU A 405 27.28 -0.31 -3.09
N PRO A 406 26.04 -0.47 -2.57
CA PRO A 406 25.31 0.63 -1.96
C PRO A 406 26.06 1.25 -0.77
N ARG A 407 26.27 2.56 -0.82
CA ARG A 407 26.93 3.31 0.25
C ARG A 407 25.88 3.89 1.19
N VAL A 408 26.18 3.89 2.48
CA VAL A 408 25.38 4.57 3.49
C VAL A 408 25.49 6.06 3.28
N LEU A 409 24.36 6.72 3.07
CA LEU A 409 24.25 8.16 2.92
C LEU A 409 23.82 8.83 4.23
N ALA A 410 22.91 8.18 4.98
CA ALA A 410 22.43 8.67 6.27
C ALA A 410 21.85 7.51 7.10
N LEU A 411 21.85 7.69 8.43
CA LEU A 411 21.09 6.87 9.38
C LEU A 411 20.24 7.82 10.22
N ASN A 412 18.94 7.75 10.07
CA ASN A 412 17.96 8.59 10.71
C ASN A 412 17.26 7.83 11.84
N LYS A 413 16.73 8.53 12.83
CA LYS A 413 16.04 7.91 13.98
C LYS A 413 14.82 8.73 14.38
N LEU A 414 13.69 8.06 14.58
CA LEU A 414 12.51 8.55 15.27
C LEU A 414 12.31 7.74 16.54
N ASP A 415 11.75 8.36 17.57
CA ASP A 415 11.62 7.78 18.92
C ASP A 415 10.39 6.90 19.06
N GLU A 416 10.06 6.12 18.01
CA GLU A 416 8.85 5.30 17.96
C GLU A 416 9.05 4.07 17.08
N ALA A 417 8.36 2.97 17.39
CA ALA A 417 8.36 1.77 16.55
C ALA A 417 7.63 2.02 15.24
N ILE A 418 8.21 1.53 14.13
CA ILE A 418 7.67 1.69 12.77
C ILE A 418 7.63 0.34 12.06
N ASN A 419 6.43 -0.14 11.72
CA ASN A 419 6.22 -1.35 10.91
C ASN A 419 5.63 -1.01 9.54
N ALA A 420 4.97 0.14 9.39
CA ALA A 420 4.39 0.59 8.14
C ALA A 420 5.47 1.00 7.13
N SER A 421 5.26 0.69 5.86
CA SER A 421 6.12 1.19 4.80
C SER A 421 5.93 2.69 4.59
N ALA A 422 7.00 3.40 4.27
CA ALA A 422 6.95 4.83 4.01
C ALA A 422 6.10 5.17 2.78
N ALA A 423 5.47 6.36 2.81
CA ALA A 423 4.93 7.02 1.63
C ALA A 423 5.83 8.21 1.26
N ILE A 424 6.11 8.39 -0.04
CA ILE A 424 6.92 9.49 -0.52
C ILE A 424 6.15 10.27 -1.58
N ALA A 425 5.94 11.56 -1.36
CA ALA A 425 5.25 12.43 -2.31
C ALA A 425 5.88 13.83 -2.33
N GLY A 426 6.28 14.30 -3.51
CA GLY A 426 6.97 15.57 -3.67
C GLY A 426 8.30 15.58 -2.90
N GLN A 427 8.47 16.54 -2.00
CA GLN A 427 9.69 16.70 -1.19
C GLN A 427 9.58 16.07 0.21
N ARG A 428 8.56 15.22 0.46
CA ARG A 428 8.23 14.73 1.79
C ARG A 428 8.16 13.22 1.88
N ILE A 429 8.52 12.72 3.08
CA ILE A 429 8.32 11.33 3.51
C ILE A 429 7.27 11.34 4.62
N PHE A 430 6.33 10.40 4.54
CA PHE A 430 5.33 10.17 5.57
C PHE A 430 5.57 8.80 6.19
N LEU A 431 5.80 8.75 7.50
CA LEU A 431 6.04 7.53 8.26
C LEU A 431 4.98 7.36 9.34
N ARG A 432 4.32 6.20 9.33
CA ARG A 432 3.36 5.82 10.36
C ARG A 432 4.06 5.04 11.46
N GLY A 433 4.25 5.68 12.61
CA GLY A 433 4.69 5.05 13.85
C GLY A 433 3.53 4.41 14.62
N SER A 434 3.82 3.81 15.76
CA SER A 434 2.82 3.16 16.63
C SER A 434 1.74 4.13 17.12
N HIS A 435 2.09 5.40 17.37
CA HIS A 435 1.20 6.41 17.94
C HIS A 435 1.05 7.67 17.08
N HIS A 436 2.01 7.96 16.19
CA HIS A 436 2.01 9.18 15.40
C HIS A 436 2.18 8.91 13.91
N LEU A 437 1.71 9.87 13.13
CA LEU A 437 2.12 10.05 11.75
C LEU A 437 3.12 11.19 11.67
N TYR A 438 4.24 10.95 11.02
CA TYR A 438 5.33 11.90 10.82
C TYR A 438 5.34 12.40 9.38
N CYS A 439 5.56 13.69 9.19
CA CYS A 439 5.91 14.29 7.91
C CYS A 439 7.32 14.85 7.98
N LEU A 440 8.20 14.37 7.14
CA LEU A 440 9.61 14.70 7.08
C LEU A 440 9.90 15.39 5.76
N GLY A 441 10.56 16.54 5.80
CA GLY A 441 10.88 17.35 4.63
C GLY A 441 11.91 18.41 4.98
N GLU A 442 12.63 18.88 3.97
CA GLU A 442 13.48 20.07 4.10
C GLU A 442 12.60 21.33 3.95
N ASP A 443 12.98 22.43 4.63
CA ASP A 443 12.30 23.74 4.55
C ASP A 443 12.52 24.39 3.19
#